data_24edba8e41a73eb77f8d5eb67fbbc70a
#
_entry.id   24edba8e41a73eb77f8d5eb67fbbc70a
#
_cell.length_a   1.000
_cell.length_b   1.000
_cell.length_c   1.000
_cell.angle_alpha   90.00
_cell.angle_beta   90.00
_cell.angle_gamma   90.00
#
_symmetry.space_group_name_H-M   'P 1'
#
loop_
_entity.id
_entity.type
_entity.pdbx_description
1 polymer ?
#
loop_
_entity_poly.entity_id
_entity_poly.type
_entity_poly.pdbx_seq_one_letter_code
_entity_poly.pdbx_strand_id
1 'polypeptide(L)'
;MLQGIFSLDEMVAREVMVPRTDAFMVDINDDTKEIIESILKQNFSRIPVYDDDKDNVIGLIHTKRLLNEGFINGFDNIVLRKILQEPLFVPETIFVDDLLKELRNTQNQMAILLDEYGGMSGLVTLEDLLEEIVGEIDDETDKAEIDVFEIADNTYVVQGAMSLNDFNEYFDVELQSDDVDTIAGYILQ
;
A
#
# COMPACT_ATOMS: atom_id res chain seq x y z
N MET A 1 -23.00 -14.30 -13.13
CA MET A 1 -21.77 -13.58 -13.34
C MET A 1 -21.76 -12.34 -12.47
N LEU A 2 -21.51 -12.51 -11.19
CA LEU A 2 -21.47 -11.50 -10.15
C LEU A 2 -20.62 -12.12 -9.01
N GLN A 3 -19.35 -12.44 -9.28
CA GLN A 3 -18.46 -13.11 -8.32
C GLN A 3 -17.28 -12.25 -7.88
N GLY A 4 -17.06 -11.07 -8.46
CA GLY A 4 -15.93 -10.21 -8.12
C GLY A 4 -16.24 -9.03 -7.20
N ILE A 5 -17.51 -8.74 -6.88
CA ILE A 5 -17.89 -7.59 -6.02
C ILE A 5 -17.98 -7.97 -4.53
N PHE A 6 -17.80 -9.24 -4.18
CA PHE A 6 -18.11 -9.78 -2.84
C PHE A 6 -16.91 -9.89 -1.89
N SER A 7 -15.68 -9.59 -2.30
CA SER A 7 -14.51 -9.89 -1.45
C SER A 7 -14.16 -8.81 -0.43
N LEU A 8 -14.27 -7.54 -0.77
CA LEU A 8 -13.88 -6.43 0.13
C LEU A 8 -14.81 -6.26 1.34
N ASP A 9 -16.12 -6.43 1.14
CA ASP A 9 -17.12 -6.29 2.21
C ASP A 9 -17.04 -7.44 3.24
N GLU A 10 -16.36 -8.55 2.91
CA GLU A 10 -16.21 -9.72 3.77
C GLU A 10 -14.78 -9.89 4.30
N MET A 11 -13.79 -9.19 3.72
CA MET A 11 -12.38 -9.27 4.10
C MET A 11 -12.11 -8.53 5.42
N VAL A 12 -11.38 -9.14 6.33
CA VAL A 12 -10.99 -8.53 7.62
C VAL A 12 -9.53 -8.11 7.63
N ALA A 13 -9.21 -7.11 8.44
CA ALA A 13 -7.88 -6.48 8.49
C ALA A 13 -6.72 -7.46 8.74
N ARG A 14 -6.93 -8.54 9.50
CA ARG A 14 -5.91 -9.57 9.73
C ARG A 14 -5.48 -10.33 8.48
N GLU A 15 -6.28 -10.31 7.40
CA GLU A 15 -5.97 -11.00 6.14
C GLU A 15 -4.99 -10.20 5.27
N VAL A 16 -4.94 -8.87 5.49
CA VAL A 16 -4.10 -7.93 4.73
C VAL A 16 -3.01 -7.27 5.58
N MET A 17 -2.90 -7.60 6.87
CA MET A 17 -1.94 -6.97 7.77
C MET A 17 -0.50 -7.43 7.52
N VAL A 18 0.44 -6.55 7.88
CA VAL A 18 1.82 -6.95 8.18
C VAL A 18 1.80 -7.56 9.60
N PRO A 19 2.10 -8.85 9.75
CA PRO A 19 2.08 -9.51 11.05
C PRO A 19 3.11 -8.89 12.03
N ARG A 20 2.84 -8.95 13.33
CA ARG A 20 3.75 -8.49 14.40
C ARG A 20 5.19 -8.98 14.25
N THR A 21 5.37 -10.20 13.77
CA THR A 21 6.69 -10.82 13.58
C THR A 21 7.53 -10.12 12.51
N ASP A 22 6.86 -9.57 11.50
CA ASP A 22 7.46 -8.99 10.31
C ASP A 22 7.47 -7.45 10.37
N ALA A 23 6.68 -6.88 11.29
CA ALA A 23 6.58 -5.45 11.49
C ALA A 23 7.90 -4.88 12.06
N PHE A 24 8.46 -3.88 11.36
CA PHE A 24 9.56 -3.10 11.88
C PHE A 24 9.06 -2.13 12.94
N MET A 25 9.55 -2.30 14.17
CA MET A 25 9.19 -1.51 15.34
C MET A 25 10.43 -1.21 16.16
N VAL A 26 10.40 -0.16 16.98
CA VAL A 26 11.51 0.23 17.85
C VAL A 26 11.07 0.29 19.31
N ASP A 27 11.96 -0.12 20.22
CA ASP A 27 11.76 0.04 21.67
C ASP A 27 12.19 1.44 22.10
N ILE A 28 11.33 2.17 22.80
CA ILE A 28 11.64 3.52 23.29
C ILE A 28 12.77 3.53 24.33
N ASN A 29 13.06 2.38 24.91
CA ASN A 29 14.09 2.21 25.96
C ASN A 29 15.49 1.94 25.40
N ASP A 30 15.60 1.63 24.10
CA ASP A 30 16.89 1.51 23.43
C ASP A 30 17.61 2.85 23.32
N ASP A 31 18.90 2.81 22.99
CA ASP A 31 19.67 4.03 22.77
C ASP A 31 19.07 4.88 21.64
N THR A 32 18.79 6.15 21.93
CA THR A 32 18.12 7.06 20.98
C THR A 32 18.85 7.16 19.65
N LYS A 33 20.17 7.12 19.64
CA LYS A 33 20.97 7.21 18.43
C LYS A 33 20.86 5.93 17.60
N GLU A 34 20.88 4.78 18.26
CA GLU A 34 20.69 3.47 17.59
C GLU A 34 19.30 3.38 17.00
N ILE A 35 18.26 3.85 17.71
CA ILE A 35 16.89 3.94 17.19
C ILE A 35 16.85 4.80 15.92
N ILE A 36 17.41 6.02 15.98
CA ILE A 36 17.40 6.94 14.83
C ILE A 36 18.14 6.31 13.64
N GLU A 37 19.33 5.73 13.86
CA GLU A 37 20.06 5.07 12.80
C GLU A 37 19.31 3.88 12.19
N SER A 38 18.63 3.11 13.02
CA SER A 38 17.80 1.97 12.54
C SER A 38 16.65 2.43 11.69
N ILE A 39 15.93 3.48 12.10
CA ILE A 39 14.83 4.09 11.36
C ILE A 39 15.30 4.63 10.01
N LEU A 40 16.42 5.36 9.98
CA LEU A 40 16.94 5.98 8.77
C LEU A 40 17.48 4.97 7.74
N LYS A 41 17.77 3.74 8.16
CA LYS A 41 18.12 2.63 7.25
C LYS A 41 16.91 2.02 6.55
N GLN A 42 15.70 2.29 7.04
CA GLN A 42 14.45 1.79 6.47
C GLN A 42 13.82 2.83 5.54
N ASN A 43 13.02 2.34 4.61
CA ASN A 43 12.24 3.20 3.70
C ASN A 43 10.82 3.49 4.20
N PHE A 44 10.55 3.22 5.48
CA PHE A 44 9.22 3.40 6.06
C PHE A 44 8.97 4.86 6.46
N SER A 45 7.79 5.35 6.15
CA SER A 45 7.34 6.69 6.54
C SER A 45 6.89 6.77 8.00
N ARG A 46 6.39 5.66 8.56
CA ARG A 46 5.87 5.56 9.93
C ARG A 46 6.35 4.29 10.59
N ILE A 47 6.83 4.44 11.80
CA ILE A 47 7.39 3.35 12.58
C ILE A 47 6.69 3.29 13.93
N PRO A 48 6.06 2.16 14.28
CA PRO A 48 5.52 1.94 15.62
C PRO A 48 6.64 1.90 16.66
N VAL A 49 6.35 2.53 17.80
CA VAL A 49 7.22 2.58 18.97
C VAL A 49 6.52 1.89 20.13
N TYR A 50 7.18 0.95 20.75
CA TYR A 50 6.68 0.24 21.92
C TYR A 50 7.55 0.53 23.16
N ASP A 51 7.03 0.17 24.33
CA ASP A 51 7.72 0.34 25.61
C ASP A 51 7.88 -1.04 26.27
N ASP A 52 9.07 -1.62 26.15
CA ASP A 52 9.50 -2.92 26.70
C ASP A 52 8.83 -4.14 26.01
N ASP A 53 7.51 -4.15 25.87
CA ASP A 53 6.77 -5.20 25.18
C ASP A 53 6.11 -4.67 23.88
N LYS A 54 6.22 -5.43 22.80
CA LYS A 54 5.59 -5.08 21.51
C LYS A 54 4.06 -4.95 21.61
N ASP A 55 3.42 -5.55 22.62
CA ASP A 55 2.00 -5.36 22.88
C ASP A 55 1.69 -3.96 23.43
N ASN A 56 2.69 -3.28 23.98
CA ASN A 56 2.58 -1.94 24.54
C ASN A 56 3.04 -0.88 23.53
N VAL A 57 2.32 -0.72 22.43
CA VAL A 57 2.60 0.34 21.45
C VAL A 57 2.19 1.69 22.02
N ILE A 58 3.15 2.59 22.19
CA ILE A 58 2.98 3.92 22.82
C ILE A 58 2.88 5.07 21.82
N GLY A 59 3.19 4.85 20.54
CA GLY A 59 3.15 5.89 19.53
C GLY A 59 3.71 5.46 18.19
N LEU A 60 3.65 6.40 17.25
CA LEU A 60 4.27 6.27 15.92
C LEU A 60 5.29 7.38 15.74
N ILE A 61 6.47 7.05 15.21
CA ILE A 61 7.43 8.04 14.70
C ILE A 61 7.18 8.22 13.21
N HIS A 62 6.93 9.46 12.78
CA HIS A 62 6.94 9.83 11.38
C HIS A 62 8.36 10.21 10.97
N THR A 63 8.98 9.48 10.03
CA THR A 63 10.38 9.68 9.60
C THR A 63 10.67 11.12 9.18
N LYS A 64 9.76 11.75 8.43
CA LYS A 64 9.90 13.16 8.03
C LYS A 64 9.94 14.12 9.24
N ARG A 65 9.14 13.84 10.27
CA ARG A 65 9.14 14.65 11.51
C ARG A 65 10.44 14.46 12.29
N LEU A 66 10.91 13.22 12.38
CA LEU A 66 12.21 12.91 13.00
C LEU A 66 13.37 13.64 12.31
N LEU A 67 13.42 13.61 10.96
CA LEU A 67 14.43 14.32 10.18
C LEU A 67 14.37 15.82 10.39
N ASN A 68 13.17 16.41 10.39
CA ASN A 68 12.99 17.84 10.60
C ASN A 68 13.44 18.27 12.00
N GLU A 69 13.12 17.49 13.04
CA GLU A 69 13.56 17.73 14.42
C GLU A 69 15.08 17.64 14.52
N GLY A 70 15.69 16.60 13.93
CA GLY A 70 17.14 16.44 13.90
C GLY A 70 17.87 17.57 13.16
N PHE A 71 17.26 18.08 12.09
CA PHE A 71 17.83 19.20 11.33
C PHE A 71 17.79 20.53 12.10
N ILE A 72 16.69 20.77 12.83
CA ILE A 72 16.52 22.03 13.58
C ILE A 72 17.32 22.03 14.89
N ASN A 73 17.26 20.95 15.67
CA ASN A 73 17.76 20.88 17.03
C ASN A 73 19.04 20.03 17.20
N GLY A 74 19.45 19.35 16.14
CA GLY A 74 20.53 18.35 16.17
C GLY A 74 20.04 16.97 16.60
N PHE A 75 20.52 15.93 15.94
CA PHE A 75 20.11 14.54 16.21
C PHE A 75 20.42 14.07 17.64
N ASP A 76 21.49 14.58 18.23
CA ASP A 76 21.88 14.26 19.61
C ASP A 76 20.94 14.86 20.68
N ASN A 77 20.08 15.80 20.29
CA ASN A 77 19.15 16.49 21.20
C ASN A 77 17.69 16.02 21.03
N ILE A 78 17.43 15.04 20.18
CA ILE A 78 16.06 14.54 19.94
C ILE A 78 15.57 13.81 21.20
N VAL A 79 14.38 14.19 21.65
CA VAL A 79 13.62 13.48 22.66
C VAL A 79 12.47 12.75 21.96
N LEU A 80 12.64 11.46 21.66
CA LEU A 80 11.69 10.67 20.86
C LEU A 80 10.25 10.75 21.38
N ARG A 81 10.04 10.68 22.70
CA ARG A 81 8.70 10.77 23.31
C ARG A 81 7.94 12.06 22.96
N LYS A 82 8.63 13.16 22.60
CA LYS A 82 7.98 14.43 22.21
C LYS A 82 7.50 14.47 20.76
N ILE A 83 8.05 13.61 19.93
CA ILE A 83 7.70 13.55 18.50
C ILE A 83 6.75 12.40 18.17
N LEU A 84 6.40 11.58 19.15
CA LEU A 84 5.43 10.51 18.97
C LEU A 84 4.06 11.09 18.53
N GLN A 85 3.41 10.39 17.62
CA GLN A 85 2.02 10.59 17.23
C GLN A 85 1.17 9.49 17.85
N GLU A 86 -0.07 9.81 18.18
CA GLU A 86 -1.02 8.84 18.72
C GLU A 86 -1.37 7.80 17.65
N PRO A 87 -1.26 6.48 17.96
CA PRO A 87 -1.60 5.43 17.03
C PRO A 87 -3.12 5.23 16.98
N LEU A 88 -3.62 4.85 15.82
CA LEU A 88 -4.98 4.34 15.69
C LEU A 88 -4.97 2.85 16.04
N PHE A 89 -5.71 2.45 17.07
CA PHE A 89 -5.90 1.05 17.43
C PHE A 89 -7.27 0.56 16.95
N VAL A 90 -7.29 -0.60 16.30
CA VAL A 90 -8.52 -1.25 15.85
C VAL A 90 -8.44 -2.76 16.09
N PRO A 91 -9.56 -3.47 16.26
CA PRO A 91 -9.55 -4.93 16.34
C PRO A 91 -9.11 -5.55 15.02
N GLU A 92 -8.35 -6.64 15.06
CA GLU A 92 -7.87 -7.33 13.85
C GLU A 92 -9.01 -7.91 12.98
N THR A 93 -10.21 -8.03 13.57
CA THR A 93 -11.43 -8.51 12.92
C THR A 93 -12.25 -7.41 12.25
N ILE A 94 -11.80 -6.15 12.28
CA ILE A 94 -12.48 -5.07 11.57
C ILE A 94 -12.50 -5.36 10.06
N PHE A 95 -13.63 -5.08 9.40
CA PHE A 95 -13.71 -5.20 7.95
C PHE A 95 -12.84 -4.15 7.26
N VAL A 96 -12.25 -4.51 6.13
CA VAL A 96 -11.32 -3.65 5.36
C VAL A 96 -11.98 -2.34 4.94
N ASP A 97 -13.25 -2.36 4.52
CA ASP A 97 -14.00 -1.17 4.14
C ASP A 97 -14.24 -0.21 5.32
N ASP A 98 -14.52 -0.75 6.51
CA ASP A 98 -14.70 0.04 7.73
C ASP A 98 -13.36 0.60 8.23
N LEU A 99 -12.27 -0.18 8.14
CA LEU A 99 -10.93 0.29 8.45
C LEU A 99 -10.51 1.44 7.53
N LEU A 100 -10.80 1.34 6.24
CA LEU A 100 -10.52 2.41 5.27
C LEU A 100 -11.28 3.71 5.62
N LYS A 101 -12.56 3.59 6.02
CA LYS A 101 -13.37 4.74 6.48
C LYS A 101 -12.77 5.35 7.75
N GLU A 102 -12.34 4.51 8.71
CA GLU A 102 -11.75 4.96 9.97
C GLU A 102 -10.42 5.70 9.75
N LEU A 103 -9.51 5.15 8.94
CA LEU A 103 -8.26 5.80 8.56
C LEU A 103 -8.49 7.17 7.91
N ARG A 104 -9.47 7.27 7.02
CA ARG A 104 -9.83 8.56 6.37
C ARG A 104 -10.42 9.56 7.36
N ASN A 105 -11.34 9.13 8.21
CA ASN A 105 -12.01 10.02 9.16
C ASN A 105 -11.04 10.57 10.20
N THR A 106 -10.12 9.75 10.66
CA THR A 106 -9.09 10.11 11.66
C THR A 106 -7.84 10.75 11.04
N GLN A 107 -7.75 10.79 9.70
CA GLN A 107 -6.57 11.24 8.95
C GLN A 107 -5.30 10.45 9.30
N ASN A 108 -5.45 9.23 9.77
CA ASN A 108 -4.36 8.30 9.98
C ASN A 108 -4.04 7.57 8.67
N GLN A 109 -2.80 7.10 8.54
CA GLN A 109 -2.35 6.31 7.39
C GLN A 109 -1.81 4.95 7.81
N MET A 110 -1.91 4.63 9.10
CA MET A 110 -1.52 3.36 9.68
C MET A 110 -2.43 3.06 10.88
N ALA A 111 -2.86 1.82 11.00
CA ALA A 111 -3.57 1.30 12.15
C ALA A 111 -2.77 0.16 12.78
N ILE A 112 -2.81 0.09 14.10
CA ILE A 112 -2.29 -1.03 14.90
C ILE A 112 -3.45 -1.97 15.18
N LEU A 113 -3.31 -3.24 14.81
CA LEU A 113 -4.33 -4.25 14.99
C LEU A 113 -4.15 -4.94 16.34
N LEU A 114 -5.26 -5.09 17.05
CA LEU A 114 -5.30 -5.74 18.35
C LEU A 114 -6.11 -7.06 18.28
N ASP A 115 -5.58 -8.08 18.92
CA ASP A 115 -6.27 -9.34 19.16
C ASP A 115 -7.35 -9.23 20.26
N GLU A 116 -8.05 -10.33 20.56
CA GLU A 116 -9.10 -10.40 21.57
C GLU A 116 -8.60 -10.22 23.02
N TYR A 117 -7.28 -10.29 23.22
CA TYR A 117 -6.64 -10.08 24.53
C TYR A 117 -6.05 -8.68 24.68
N GLY A 118 -6.12 -7.85 23.62
CA GLY A 118 -5.54 -6.52 23.57
C GLY A 118 -4.06 -6.51 23.23
N GLY A 119 -3.49 -7.65 22.80
CA GLY A 119 -2.14 -7.75 22.27
C GLY A 119 -2.06 -7.24 20.84
N MET A 120 -0.90 -6.75 20.42
CA MET A 120 -0.67 -6.34 19.04
C MET A 120 -0.52 -7.57 18.14
N SER A 121 -1.43 -7.77 17.20
CA SER A 121 -1.36 -8.83 16.18
C SER A 121 -0.59 -8.41 14.93
N GLY A 122 -0.65 -7.14 14.56
CA GLY A 122 0.03 -6.60 13.38
C GLY A 122 -0.29 -5.13 13.15
N LEU A 123 0.00 -4.66 11.94
CA LEU A 123 -0.33 -3.31 11.49
C LEU A 123 -0.83 -3.35 10.04
N VAL A 124 -1.58 -2.33 9.66
CA VAL A 124 -2.04 -2.11 8.28
C VAL A 124 -1.79 -0.65 7.93
N THR A 125 -1.28 -0.40 6.73
CA THR A 125 -1.19 0.95 6.18
C THR A 125 -2.31 1.23 5.19
N LEU A 126 -2.60 2.50 4.95
CA LEU A 126 -3.56 2.91 3.92
C LEU A 126 -3.10 2.45 2.53
N GLU A 127 -1.79 2.46 2.29
CA GLU A 127 -1.18 2.01 1.05
C GLU A 127 -1.46 0.52 0.81
N ASP A 128 -1.28 -0.35 1.82
CA ASP A 128 -1.56 -1.80 1.73
C ASP A 128 -3.03 -2.05 1.38
N LEU A 129 -3.96 -1.32 2.04
CA LEU A 129 -5.40 -1.45 1.75
C LEU A 129 -5.75 -1.01 0.32
N LEU A 130 -5.12 0.07 -0.16
CA LEU A 130 -5.35 0.54 -1.52
C LEU A 130 -4.75 -0.41 -2.56
N GLU A 131 -3.61 -1.02 -2.28
CA GLU A 131 -2.99 -2.02 -3.16
C GLU A 131 -3.87 -3.26 -3.27
N GLU A 132 -4.45 -3.73 -2.17
CA GLU A 132 -5.40 -4.85 -2.17
C GLU A 132 -6.65 -4.54 -2.98
N ILE A 133 -7.21 -3.33 -2.82
CA ILE A 133 -8.38 -2.87 -3.56
C ILE A 133 -8.08 -2.73 -5.07
N VAL A 134 -6.94 -2.12 -5.41
CA VAL A 134 -6.53 -1.91 -6.81
C VAL A 134 -6.09 -3.22 -7.45
N GLY A 135 -5.41 -4.12 -6.71
CA GLY A 135 -5.03 -5.44 -7.17
C GLY A 135 -6.25 -6.31 -7.52
N GLU A 136 -7.32 -6.25 -6.71
CA GLU A 136 -8.59 -6.91 -7.04
C GLU A 136 -9.28 -6.31 -8.29
N ILE A 137 -9.10 -5.01 -8.54
CA ILE A 137 -9.57 -4.36 -9.76
C ILE A 137 -8.74 -4.83 -10.95
N ASP A 138 -7.43 -5.05 -10.79
CA ASP A 138 -6.57 -5.57 -11.86
C ASP A 138 -6.87 -7.05 -12.20
N ASP A 139 -7.23 -7.87 -11.20
CA ASP A 139 -7.68 -9.26 -11.43
C ASP A 139 -9.04 -9.32 -12.16
N GLU A 140 -9.92 -8.32 -11.99
CA GLU A 140 -11.14 -8.17 -12.75
C GLU A 140 -10.92 -7.54 -14.14
N THR A 141 -9.85 -6.76 -14.31
CA THR A 141 -9.47 -6.11 -15.58
C THR A 141 -8.50 -6.92 -16.43
N ASP A 142 -8.04 -8.09 -15.99
CA ASP A 142 -7.32 -9.07 -16.85
C ASP A 142 -8.17 -9.56 -18.05
N LYS A 143 -9.33 -8.90 -18.28
CA LYS A 143 -10.17 -9.05 -19.49
C LYS A 143 -10.64 -7.75 -20.12
N ALA A 144 -10.02 -6.61 -19.82
CA ALA A 144 -10.10 -5.41 -20.64
C ALA A 144 -8.97 -4.44 -20.26
N GLU A 145 -7.72 -4.76 -20.53
CA GLU A 145 -6.78 -3.68 -20.82
C GLU A 145 -7.43 -2.86 -21.93
N ILE A 146 -7.78 -1.60 -21.63
CA ILE A 146 -8.15 -0.67 -22.69
C ILE A 146 -6.83 -0.34 -23.41
N ASP A 147 -6.40 -1.25 -24.28
CA ASP A 147 -5.19 -1.07 -25.09
C ASP A 147 -5.37 0.04 -26.13
N VAL A 148 -6.57 0.63 -26.21
CA VAL A 148 -6.97 1.60 -27.22
C VAL A 148 -7.67 2.80 -26.60
N PHE A 149 -7.13 4.01 -26.79
CA PHE A 149 -7.72 5.27 -26.35
C PHE A 149 -8.02 6.16 -27.56
N GLU A 150 -9.26 6.57 -27.74
CA GLU A 150 -9.62 7.57 -28.75
C GLU A 150 -9.24 8.97 -28.25
N ILE A 151 -8.34 9.66 -28.98
CA ILE A 151 -7.86 11.01 -28.62
C ILE A 151 -8.47 12.11 -29.49
N ALA A 152 -9.02 11.76 -30.67
CA ALA A 152 -9.76 12.65 -31.56
C ALA A 152 -10.56 11.79 -32.55
N ASP A 153 -11.47 12.42 -33.31
CA ASP A 153 -12.27 11.72 -34.34
C ASP A 153 -11.38 10.84 -35.23
N ASN A 154 -11.60 9.54 -35.21
CA ASN A 154 -10.83 8.52 -35.95
C ASN A 154 -9.30 8.50 -35.64
N THR A 155 -8.90 8.97 -34.46
CA THR A 155 -7.48 8.96 -34.04
C THR A 155 -7.36 8.27 -32.69
N TYR A 156 -6.61 7.18 -32.67
CA TYR A 156 -6.49 6.31 -31.51
C TYR A 156 -5.03 6.20 -31.06
N VAL A 157 -4.82 6.09 -29.74
CA VAL A 157 -3.57 5.64 -29.15
C VAL A 157 -3.74 4.18 -28.77
N VAL A 158 -2.85 3.33 -29.26
CA VAL A 158 -2.89 1.89 -29.03
C VAL A 158 -1.62 1.49 -28.29
N GLN A 159 -1.73 0.62 -27.30
CA GLN A 159 -0.55 0.05 -26.65
C GLN A 159 0.21 -0.86 -27.61
N GLY A 160 1.54 -0.66 -27.72
CA GLY A 160 2.36 -1.46 -28.62
C GLY A 160 2.42 -2.95 -28.28
N ALA A 161 2.13 -3.32 -27.03
CA ALA A 161 2.04 -4.71 -26.56
C ALA A 161 0.73 -5.40 -26.93
N MET A 162 -0.30 -4.67 -27.40
CA MET A 162 -1.57 -5.22 -27.84
C MET A 162 -1.36 -6.30 -28.91
N SER A 163 -2.04 -7.43 -28.77
CA SER A 163 -1.94 -8.50 -29.76
C SER A 163 -2.54 -8.10 -31.11
N LEU A 164 -2.06 -8.66 -32.21
CA LEU A 164 -2.64 -8.46 -33.55
C LEU A 164 -4.08 -8.96 -33.60
N ASN A 165 -4.41 -10.01 -32.87
CA ASN A 165 -5.77 -10.55 -32.84
C ASN A 165 -6.76 -9.58 -32.16
N ASP A 166 -6.39 -9.02 -31.01
CA ASP A 166 -7.23 -8.06 -30.29
C ASP A 166 -7.39 -6.76 -31.07
N PHE A 167 -6.31 -6.30 -31.73
CA PHE A 167 -6.33 -5.13 -32.59
C PHE A 167 -7.28 -5.36 -33.80
N ASN A 168 -7.18 -6.51 -34.44
CA ASN A 168 -8.04 -6.88 -35.57
C ASN A 168 -9.52 -6.92 -35.16
N GLU A 169 -9.82 -7.48 -33.99
CA GLU A 169 -11.19 -7.55 -33.45
C GLU A 169 -11.73 -6.15 -33.13
N TYR A 170 -10.90 -5.30 -32.53
CA TYR A 170 -11.31 -3.95 -32.12
C TYR A 170 -11.59 -3.01 -33.30
N PHE A 171 -10.72 -3.04 -34.32
CA PHE A 171 -10.80 -2.13 -35.48
C PHE A 171 -11.46 -2.74 -36.71
N ASP A 172 -11.95 -3.97 -36.63
CA ASP A 172 -12.54 -4.75 -37.74
C ASP A 172 -11.59 -4.76 -38.96
N VAL A 173 -10.33 -5.13 -38.76
CA VAL A 173 -9.27 -5.24 -39.80
C VAL A 173 -8.64 -6.62 -39.76
N GLU A 174 -7.82 -6.95 -40.77
CA GLU A 174 -7.13 -8.24 -40.88
C GLU A 174 -5.61 -8.00 -41.07
N LEU A 175 -4.91 -7.63 -39.99
CA LEU A 175 -3.44 -7.61 -39.98
C LEU A 175 -2.93 -9.02 -39.68
N GLN A 176 -1.96 -9.49 -40.46
CA GLN A 176 -1.33 -10.80 -40.28
C GLN A 176 0.17 -10.69 -40.39
N SER A 177 0.89 -11.41 -39.55
CA SER A 177 2.32 -11.62 -39.63
C SER A 177 2.65 -13.02 -39.15
N ASP A 178 3.63 -13.65 -39.80
CA ASP A 178 4.13 -14.98 -39.41
C ASP A 178 5.23 -14.88 -38.33
N ASP A 179 5.81 -13.67 -38.12
CA ASP A 179 7.00 -13.46 -37.32
C ASP A 179 6.74 -12.72 -36.00
N VAL A 180 5.59 -12.02 -35.85
CA VAL A 180 5.28 -11.18 -34.72
C VAL A 180 3.80 -11.24 -34.33
N ASP A 181 3.54 -11.14 -33.02
CA ASP A 181 2.17 -11.27 -32.44
C ASP A 181 1.63 -9.95 -31.88
N THR A 182 2.41 -8.85 -31.89
CA THR A 182 2.04 -7.55 -31.30
C THR A 182 2.05 -6.42 -32.31
N ILE A 183 1.31 -5.34 -32.03
CA ILE A 183 1.27 -4.12 -32.87
C ILE A 183 2.64 -3.47 -32.99
N ALA A 184 3.40 -3.35 -31.90
CA ALA A 184 4.76 -2.80 -31.97
C ALA A 184 5.67 -3.65 -32.86
N GLY A 185 5.59 -4.97 -32.75
CA GLY A 185 6.33 -5.89 -33.63
C GLY A 185 5.94 -5.73 -35.08
N TYR A 186 4.66 -5.59 -35.39
CA TYR A 186 4.14 -5.43 -36.75
C TYR A 186 4.59 -4.12 -37.42
N ILE A 187 4.66 -3.02 -36.65
CA ILE A 187 5.08 -1.70 -37.18
C ILE A 187 6.60 -1.64 -37.41
N LEU A 188 7.39 -2.44 -36.69
CA LEU A 188 8.87 -2.43 -36.73
C LEU A 188 9.46 -3.43 -37.76
N GLN A 189 8.64 -4.20 -38.47
CA GLN A 189 9.04 -5.04 -39.59
C GLN A 189 9.32 -4.18 -40.83
#